data_3ec3fb9c02090662ed34ee78372e100e
#
_entry.id   3ec3fb9c02090662ed34ee78372e100e
#
_cell.length_a   1.000
_cell.length_b   1.000
_cell.length_c   1.000
_cell.angle_alpha   90.00
_cell.angle_beta   90.00
_cell.angle_gamma   90.00
#
_symmetry.space_group_name_H-M   'P 1'
#
loop_
_entity.id
_entity.type
_entity.pdbx_description
1 polymer ?
#
loop_
_entity_poly.entity_id
_entity_poly.type
_entity_poly.pdbx_seq_one_letter_code
_entity_poly.pdbx_strand_id
1 'polypeptide(L)'
;MQKLIAVASLSAALLCGLHATPALAETTDTSTVSAPESTSKSNYPKLKEVDGKVYFYTEDGTILKSQWITYGDDKYYVDETGAAASGFYTTPDGKTWYFNSDFFPYARYGLIYFDQKTPDNQYVYYYVDKDNGLIKNNWVKTDKGWSWAGADGRFIEGWFTDPDGKTWYLTRDFRSGPPVIAKSVPVDGKLYFFDTSTGLLRNSWVNMGHGVEAWYWAGPDGAAVSGWFKTPDGKTWYADPKHHNEVVMGGIDIDDKYYFFDHSNGLVTHGWIGGGDDGEWAWIETVGSVYSGWKHMPNGKWFYFDEKEFPTIKNGAYTTYSFPVLKKGVFTISSGTYYVDVNNGMTSNDWVQLPNGGWAWAQSSGAFASGWYTTPNGKTWYFDPSDPQHPALIGDAEINGQSYYFDSGYGLSKNGWIHRADGSWSWAGESGALQSGWKRMPNGKWFYFDTKDSKHRMLVGVIQTSSGTYYVDESAGMTANNWVQLPEGGWAWAQSSGAFASGWFTTPNGKTWYFDPAKPSHPAYTGEHTIDGKDYYFDAGYGLARNQWITRSDGVRRWAGLDGVLTEYKR
;
A
#
# COMPACT_ATOMS: atom_id res chain seq x y z
N MET A 1 4.65 27.37 -5.44
CA MET A 1 3.71 27.36 -6.57
C MET A 1 3.38 25.91 -6.87
N GLN A 2 2.24 25.50 -6.36
CA GLN A 2 1.68 24.16 -6.55
C GLN A 2 1.14 24.04 -7.99
N LYS A 3 1.55 22.98 -8.68
CA LYS A 3 0.70 22.35 -9.71
C LYS A 3 0.75 20.83 -9.45
N LEU A 4 -0.22 20.39 -8.69
CA LEU A 4 -0.67 19.01 -8.67
C LEU A 4 -1.15 18.66 -10.07
N ILE A 5 -0.60 17.60 -10.64
CA ILE A 5 -1.27 16.87 -11.71
C ILE A 5 -2.00 15.73 -11.01
N ALA A 6 -3.26 15.96 -10.70
CA ALA A 6 -4.19 14.94 -10.32
C ALA A 6 -4.58 14.16 -11.58
N VAL A 7 -4.17 12.89 -11.65
CA VAL A 7 -4.77 11.96 -12.60
C VAL A 7 -6.10 11.54 -11.99
N ALA A 8 -7.17 12.15 -12.47
CA ALA A 8 -8.53 11.77 -12.13
C ALA A 8 -8.86 10.45 -12.81
N SER A 9 -9.06 9.41 -12.02
CA SER A 9 -9.76 8.20 -12.43
C SER A 9 -11.23 8.57 -12.65
N LEU A 10 -11.66 8.70 -13.90
CA LEU A 10 -13.06 8.85 -14.26
C LEU A 10 -13.72 7.46 -14.18
N SER A 11 -14.36 7.18 -13.07
CA SER A 11 -15.37 6.14 -12.98
C SER A 11 -16.62 6.66 -13.67
N ALA A 12 -16.89 6.19 -14.89
CA ALA A 12 -18.16 6.41 -15.56
C ALA A 12 -19.24 5.57 -14.87
N ALA A 13 -19.99 6.17 -13.98
CA ALA A 13 -21.23 5.60 -13.47
C ALA A 13 -22.28 5.64 -14.58
N LEU A 14 -22.56 4.49 -15.17
CA LEU A 14 -23.69 4.30 -16.07
C LEU A 14 -24.96 4.25 -15.22
N LEU A 15 -25.74 5.32 -15.24
CA LEU A 15 -27.10 5.35 -14.71
C LEU A 15 -27.98 4.40 -15.55
N CYS A 16 -28.30 3.22 -15.00
CA CYS A 16 -29.43 2.44 -15.45
C CYS A 16 -30.72 3.12 -14.96
N GLY A 17 -31.43 3.75 -15.90
CA GLY A 17 -32.77 4.23 -15.68
C GLY A 17 -33.74 3.06 -15.44
N LEU A 18 -34.23 2.97 -14.23
CA LEU A 18 -35.37 2.11 -13.88
C LEU A 18 -36.62 2.70 -14.49
N HIS A 19 -37.17 2.05 -15.55
CA HIS A 19 -38.53 2.26 -15.97
C HIS A 19 -39.43 1.39 -15.10
N ALA A 20 -40.20 2.04 -14.27
CA ALA A 20 -41.26 1.42 -13.51
C ALA A 20 -42.37 0.93 -14.45
N THR A 21 -42.66 -0.35 -14.44
CA THR A 21 -43.89 -0.92 -14.99
C THR A 21 -45.04 -0.64 -14.04
N PRO A 22 -46.18 -0.17 -14.50
CA PRO A 22 -47.37 -0.05 -13.63
C PRO A 22 -47.96 -1.42 -13.33
N ALA A 23 -48.16 -1.68 -12.06
CA ALA A 23 -48.91 -2.83 -11.56
C ALA A 23 -50.37 -2.73 -11.98
N LEU A 24 -50.85 -3.75 -12.68
CA LEU A 24 -52.30 -3.95 -12.88
C LEU A 24 -52.88 -4.52 -11.59
N ALA A 25 -53.82 -3.76 -11.00
CA ALA A 25 -54.60 -4.19 -9.88
C ALA A 25 -55.58 -5.29 -10.30
N GLU A 26 -55.52 -6.41 -9.64
CA GLU A 26 -56.62 -7.41 -9.64
C GLU A 26 -57.81 -6.85 -8.85
N THR A 27 -58.91 -6.63 -9.53
CA THR A 27 -60.22 -6.49 -8.90
C THR A 27 -60.96 -7.80 -9.02
N THR A 28 -61.07 -8.50 -7.89
CA THR A 28 -62.04 -9.56 -7.71
C THR A 28 -63.42 -8.97 -7.56
N ASP A 29 -64.31 -9.17 -8.49
CA ASP A 29 -65.73 -8.96 -8.29
C ASP A 29 -66.51 -10.25 -8.50
N THR A 30 -66.99 -10.80 -7.44
CA THR A 30 -67.91 -11.93 -7.39
C THR A 30 -69.32 -11.42 -7.48
N SER A 31 -69.95 -11.54 -8.65
CA SER A 31 -71.40 -11.48 -8.73
C SER A 31 -71.92 -12.62 -9.57
N THR A 32 -72.55 -13.55 -8.89
CA THR A 32 -73.39 -14.59 -9.44
C THR A 32 -74.60 -13.97 -10.16
N VAL A 33 -74.67 -14.11 -11.46
CA VAL A 33 -75.92 -13.94 -12.20
C VAL A 33 -76.19 -15.20 -13.00
N SER A 34 -77.32 -15.81 -12.71
CA SER A 34 -77.90 -16.94 -13.37
C SER A 34 -78.07 -16.77 -14.87
N ALA A 35 -77.70 -17.79 -15.61
CA ALA A 35 -77.84 -17.88 -17.07
C ALA A 35 -79.30 -17.83 -17.53
N PRO A 36 -79.55 -17.15 -18.67
CA PRO A 36 -80.64 -17.58 -19.54
C PRO A 36 -80.09 -18.52 -20.57
N GLU A 37 -80.70 -19.69 -20.74
CA GLU A 37 -80.56 -20.50 -21.91
C GLU A 37 -80.81 -19.64 -23.17
N SER A 38 -79.72 -19.31 -23.90
CA SER A 38 -79.82 -18.85 -25.28
C SER A 38 -79.26 -19.90 -26.19
N THR A 39 -80.15 -20.53 -26.95
CA THR A 39 -79.84 -21.26 -28.15
C THR A 39 -79.07 -20.34 -29.08
N SER A 40 -77.75 -20.18 -28.93
CA SER A 40 -76.91 -19.57 -29.95
C SER A 40 -76.70 -20.58 -31.06
N LYS A 41 -77.31 -20.34 -32.21
CA LYS A 41 -76.89 -20.95 -33.46
C LYS A 41 -75.40 -20.67 -33.58
N SER A 42 -74.62 -21.79 -33.68
CA SER A 42 -73.16 -21.71 -33.94
C SER A 42 -72.95 -20.93 -35.24
N ASN A 43 -72.38 -19.70 -35.14
CA ASN A 43 -72.07 -18.84 -36.28
C ASN A 43 -70.78 -19.29 -37.05
N TYR A 44 -70.38 -20.57 -36.86
CA TYR A 44 -69.22 -21.15 -37.55
C TYR A 44 -69.68 -21.84 -38.83
N PRO A 45 -68.96 -21.68 -39.98
CA PRO A 45 -69.23 -22.43 -41.20
C PRO A 45 -69.11 -23.91 -40.96
N LYS A 46 -69.88 -24.76 -41.67
CA LYS A 46 -69.80 -26.21 -41.55
C LYS A 46 -68.49 -26.65 -42.19
N LEU A 47 -67.73 -27.50 -41.47
CA LEU A 47 -66.49 -28.08 -41.96
C LEU A 47 -66.73 -29.51 -42.40
N LYS A 48 -66.14 -29.93 -43.56
CA LYS A 48 -66.18 -31.27 -44.06
C LYS A 48 -64.84 -31.64 -44.73
N GLU A 49 -64.34 -32.81 -44.47
CA GLU A 49 -63.20 -33.37 -45.18
C GLU A 49 -63.74 -34.23 -46.38
N VAL A 50 -63.12 -33.98 -47.52
CA VAL A 50 -63.41 -34.79 -48.77
C VAL A 50 -62.06 -35.08 -49.44
N ASP A 51 -61.74 -36.35 -49.69
CA ASP A 51 -60.51 -36.82 -50.34
C ASP A 51 -59.24 -36.25 -49.73
N GLY A 52 -59.16 -36.19 -48.35
CA GLY A 52 -58.04 -35.67 -47.61
C GLY A 52 -57.86 -34.13 -47.61
N LYS A 53 -58.87 -33.41 -48.14
CA LYS A 53 -58.90 -31.93 -48.11
C LYS A 53 -60.06 -31.44 -47.26
N VAL A 54 -59.85 -30.37 -46.57
CA VAL A 54 -60.81 -29.68 -45.70
C VAL A 54 -61.53 -28.57 -46.49
N TYR A 55 -62.88 -28.57 -46.41
CA TYR A 55 -63.76 -27.61 -47.07
C TYR A 55 -64.68 -26.97 -46.01
N PHE A 56 -64.96 -25.68 -46.23
CA PHE A 56 -65.91 -24.92 -45.38
C PHE A 56 -67.13 -24.55 -46.20
N TYR A 57 -68.30 -24.71 -45.59
CA TYR A 57 -69.61 -24.48 -46.22
C TYR A 57 -70.40 -23.43 -45.43
N THR A 58 -71.13 -22.61 -46.12
CA THR A 58 -72.19 -21.78 -45.55
C THR A 58 -73.32 -22.63 -44.98
N GLU A 59 -74.26 -22.09 -44.26
CA GLU A 59 -75.40 -22.84 -43.73
C GLU A 59 -76.26 -23.46 -44.78
N ASP A 60 -76.35 -22.86 -45.94
CA ASP A 60 -77.11 -23.38 -47.12
C ASP A 60 -76.34 -24.42 -47.91
N GLY A 61 -75.11 -24.77 -47.53
CA GLY A 61 -74.32 -25.80 -48.20
C GLY A 61 -73.45 -25.36 -49.35
N THR A 62 -73.29 -24.00 -49.55
CA THR A 62 -72.38 -23.43 -50.56
C THR A 62 -70.95 -23.53 -50.10
N ILE A 63 -69.98 -23.94 -50.93
CA ILE A 63 -68.58 -24.01 -50.66
C ILE A 63 -67.99 -22.55 -50.58
N LEU A 64 -67.34 -22.24 -49.49
CA LEU A 64 -66.57 -20.99 -49.35
C LEU A 64 -65.28 -21.08 -50.17
N LYS A 65 -64.94 -20.02 -50.94
CA LYS A 65 -63.77 -20.02 -51.82
C LYS A 65 -63.01 -18.70 -51.72
N SER A 66 -61.67 -18.71 -51.99
CA SER A 66 -60.75 -17.58 -52.10
C SER A 66 -60.89 -16.59 -50.96
N GLN A 67 -60.99 -17.06 -49.74
CA GLN A 67 -61.17 -16.19 -48.55
C GLN A 67 -60.61 -16.80 -47.27
N TRP A 68 -60.39 -15.93 -46.28
CA TRP A 68 -60.03 -16.32 -44.91
C TRP A 68 -61.27 -16.78 -44.16
N ILE A 69 -61.13 -17.87 -43.44
CA ILE A 69 -62.15 -18.47 -42.58
C ILE A 69 -61.62 -18.45 -41.14
N THR A 70 -62.40 -17.97 -40.18
CA THR A 70 -62.13 -18.15 -38.75
C THR A 70 -63.03 -19.30 -38.27
N TYR A 71 -62.42 -20.34 -37.72
CA TYR A 71 -63.12 -21.47 -37.15
C TYR A 71 -62.52 -21.84 -35.77
N GLY A 72 -63.29 -21.57 -34.72
CA GLY A 72 -62.75 -21.53 -33.38
C GLY A 72 -61.73 -20.40 -33.23
N ASP A 73 -60.59 -20.69 -32.60
CA ASP A 73 -59.45 -19.78 -32.46
C ASP A 73 -58.51 -19.80 -33.67
N ASP A 74 -58.73 -20.69 -34.63
CA ASP A 74 -57.86 -20.92 -35.76
C ASP A 74 -58.32 -20.18 -37.03
N LYS A 75 -57.39 -19.78 -37.89
CA LYS A 75 -57.59 -19.15 -39.18
C LYS A 75 -57.18 -20.10 -40.31
N TYR A 76 -58.04 -20.21 -41.29
CA TYR A 76 -57.84 -21.04 -42.51
C TYR A 76 -57.96 -20.10 -43.74
N TYR A 77 -57.29 -20.46 -44.81
CA TYR A 77 -57.55 -19.86 -46.10
C TYR A 77 -58.08 -20.93 -47.06
N VAL A 78 -59.18 -20.70 -47.68
CA VAL A 78 -59.69 -21.58 -48.71
C VAL A 78 -59.35 -21.03 -50.11
N ASP A 79 -58.80 -21.89 -50.99
CA ASP A 79 -58.38 -21.52 -52.33
C ASP A 79 -59.55 -21.33 -53.29
N GLU A 80 -59.27 -21.12 -54.57
CA GLU A 80 -60.27 -20.93 -55.61
C GLU A 80 -61.14 -22.18 -55.82
N THR A 81 -60.66 -23.41 -55.46
CA THR A 81 -61.42 -24.64 -55.48
C THR A 81 -62.32 -24.80 -54.26
N GLY A 82 -62.07 -24.04 -53.20
CA GLY A 82 -62.70 -24.13 -51.91
C GLY A 82 -61.96 -25.04 -50.92
N ALA A 83 -60.87 -25.66 -51.33
CA ALA A 83 -60.02 -26.42 -50.43
C ALA A 83 -59.22 -25.56 -49.50
N ALA A 84 -59.09 -25.95 -48.21
CA ALA A 84 -58.22 -25.25 -47.29
C ALA A 84 -56.75 -25.43 -47.70
N ALA A 85 -56.00 -24.30 -47.74
CA ALA A 85 -54.60 -24.26 -48.10
C ALA A 85 -53.77 -25.02 -47.04
N SER A 86 -52.76 -25.74 -47.50
CA SER A 86 -51.84 -26.50 -46.66
C SER A 86 -50.41 -26.19 -47.08
N GLY A 87 -49.47 -26.17 -46.15
CA GLY A 87 -48.07 -25.79 -46.39
C GLY A 87 -47.91 -24.29 -46.65
N PHE A 88 -46.90 -23.89 -47.43
CA PHE A 88 -46.75 -22.50 -47.88
C PHE A 88 -47.72 -22.21 -49.02
N TYR A 89 -48.57 -21.25 -48.80
CA TYR A 89 -49.58 -20.79 -49.77
C TYR A 89 -49.55 -19.27 -49.94
N THR A 90 -49.52 -18.78 -51.20
CA THR A 90 -49.56 -17.36 -51.49
C THR A 90 -50.98 -16.95 -51.79
N THR A 91 -51.55 -16.07 -50.98
CA THR A 91 -52.88 -15.50 -51.15
C THR A 91 -52.90 -14.49 -52.27
N PRO A 92 -54.06 -14.13 -52.88
CA PRO A 92 -54.14 -13.22 -54.00
C PRO A 92 -53.61 -11.79 -53.75
N ASP A 93 -53.45 -11.41 -52.50
CA ASP A 93 -52.82 -10.15 -52.09
C ASP A 93 -51.28 -10.21 -52.17
N GLY A 94 -50.71 -11.32 -52.62
CA GLY A 94 -49.26 -11.54 -52.77
C GLY A 94 -48.52 -11.93 -51.52
N LYS A 95 -49.20 -12.10 -50.40
CA LYS A 95 -48.59 -12.57 -49.13
C LYS A 95 -48.56 -14.08 -49.09
N THR A 96 -47.43 -14.64 -48.60
CA THR A 96 -47.24 -16.08 -48.40
C THR A 96 -47.46 -16.40 -46.93
N TRP A 97 -48.27 -17.39 -46.67
CA TRP A 97 -48.61 -17.88 -45.36
C TRP A 97 -48.19 -19.34 -45.21
N TYR A 98 -48.07 -19.81 -43.98
CA TYR A 98 -47.85 -21.23 -43.70
C TYR A 98 -49.07 -21.82 -42.98
N PHE A 99 -49.65 -22.82 -43.58
CA PHE A 99 -50.73 -23.59 -42.99
C PHE A 99 -50.19 -24.95 -42.56
N ASN A 100 -50.56 -25.37 -41.35
CA ASN A 100 -50.15 -26.66 -40.84
C ASN A 100 -50.53 -27.76 -41.89
N SER A 101 -49.67 -28.77 -42.06
CA SER A 101 -49.93 -29.88 -42.97
C SER A 101 -50.56 -31.09 -42.27
N ASP A 102 -50.88 -30.99 -40.97
CA ASP A 102 -51.59 -32.01 -40.24
C ASP A 102 -53.07 -32.03 -40.64
N PHE A 103 -53.85 -32.87 -39.99
CA PHE A 103 -55.24 -33.16 -40.31
C PHE A 103 -56.14 -31.90 -40.51
N PHE A 104 -55.87 -30.81 -39.86
CA PHE A 104 -56.54 -29.51 -40.05
C PHE A 104 -55.52 -28.41 -40.35
N PRO A 105 -55.45 -27.90 -41.60
CA PRO A 105 -54.44 -26.98 -42.05
C PRO A 105 -54.79 -25.52 -41.66
N TYR A 106 -54.54 -25.17 -40.41
CA TYR A 106 -54.71 -23.79 -39.93
C TYR A 106 -53.41 -22.95 -40.06
N ALA A 107 -53.58 -21.65 -40.17
CA ALA A 107 -52.43 -20.72 -40.26
C ALA A 107 -51.57 -20.73 -39.04
N ARG A 108 -50.27 -20.93 -39.21
CA ARG A 108 -49.23 -20.86 -38.17
C ARG A 108 -48.49 -19.53 -38.27
N TYR A 109 -48.26 -18.91 -37.13
CA TYR A 109 -47.52 -17.64 -37.00
C TYR A 109 -46.31 -17.80 -36.12
N GLY A 110 -45.35 -16.87 -36.25
CA GLY A 110 -44.12 -16.86 -35.47
C GLY A 110 -43.04 -17.74 -36.12
N LEU A 111 -42.16 -18.28 -35.30
CA LEU A 111 -41.06 -19.13 -35.74
C LEU A 111 -41.57 -20.53 -36.13
N ILE A 112 -41.29 -20.92 -37.35
CA ILE A 112 -41.66 -22.22 -37.91
C ILE A 112 -40.38 -22.94 -38.31
N TYR A 113 -40.31 -24.23 -38.01
CA TYR A 113 -39.20 -25.07 -38.42
C TYR A 113 -39.70 -26.38 -39.05
N PHE A 114 -38.90 -26.91 -39.94
CA PHE A 114 -39.18 -28.14 -40.62
C PHE A 114 -38.12 -29.18 -40.32
N ASP A 115 -38.56 -30.42 -40.22
CA ASP A 115 -37.70 -31.60 -40.06
C ASP A 115 -36.93 -31.96 -41.36
N GLN A 116 -37.14 -31.15 -42.43
CA GLN A 116 -36.28 -31.19 -43.61
C GLN A 116 -34.90 -30.68 -43.22
N LYS A 117 -34.05 -31.63 -42.91
CA LYS A 117 -32.70 -31.35 -42.52
C LYS A 117 -31.89 -30.86 -43.71
N THR A 118 -31.10 -29.82 -43.48
CA THR A 118 -30.01 -29.43 -44.38
C THR A 118 -29.08 -30.62 -44.61
N PRO A 119 -28.22 -30.63 -45.64
CA PRO A 119 -27.18 -31.65 -45.79
C PRO A 119 -26.42 -31.95 -44.51
N ASP A 120 -26.28 -30.95 -43.63
CA ASP A 120 -25.61 -31.04 -42.33
C ASP A 120 -26.54 -31.49 -41.18
N ASN A 121 -27.70 -32.05 -41.50
CA ASN A 121 -28.68 -32.61 -40.55
C ASN A 121 -29.31 -31.58 -39.58
N GLN A 122 -29.49 -30.30 -40.04
CA GLN A 122 -30.01 -29.21 -39.23
C GLN A 122 -31.42 -28.80 -39.70
N TYR A 123 -32.24 -28.25 -38.75
CA TYR A 123 -33.57 -27.74 -39.05
C TYR A 123 -33.52 -26.47 -39.91
N VAL A 124 -34.48 -26.31 -40.81
CA VAL A 124 -34.70 -25.10 -41.59
C VAL A 124 -35.75 -24.23 -40.90
N TYR A 125 -35.46 -22.97 -40.70
CA TYR A 125 -36.31 -22.02 -39.96
C TYR A 125 -36.87 -20.96 -40.89
N TYR A 126 -38.13 -20.56 -40.61
CA TYR A 126 -38.87 -19.50 -41.23
C TYR A 126 -39.58 -18.64 -40.18
N TYR A 127 -40.00 -17.46 -40.53
CA TYR A 127 -40.87 -16.65 -39.68
C TYR A 127 -42.05 -16.13 -40.46
N VAL A 128 -43.25 -16.37 -39.94
CA VAL A 128 -44.51 -15.89 -40.51
C VAL A 128 -45.12 -14.86 -39.59
N ASP A 129 -45.14 -13.64 -40.02
CA ASP A 129 -45.80 -12.55 -39.30
C ASP A 129 -47.30 -12.60 -39.46
N LYS A 130 -48.07 -12.35 -38.40
CA LYS A 130 -49.53 -12.48 -38.41
C LYS A 130 -50.24 -11.49 -39.34
N ASP A 131 -49.60 -10.38 -39.74
CA ASP A 131 -50.17 -9.32 -40.57
C ASP A 131 -49.52 -9.27 -41.96
N ASN A 132 -48.28 -9.70 -42.07
CA ASN A 132 -47.47 -9.55 -43.29
C ASN A 132 -47.18 -10.89 -44.01
N GLY A 133 -47.44 -12.02 -43.35
CA GLY A 133 -47.11 -13.33 -43.87
C GLY A 133 -45.64 -13.69 -43.70
N LEU A 134 -45.11 -14.54 -44.61
CA LEU A 134 -43.72 -15.00 -44.60
C LEU A 134 -42.76 -13.81 -44.78
N ILE A 135 -41.96 -13.58 -43.81
CA ILE A 135 -40.92 -12.55 -43.85
C ILE A 135 -39.80 -13.01 -44.80
N LYS A 136 -39.39 -12.09 -45.69
CA LYS A 136 -38.31 -12.28 -46.68
C LYS A 136 -37.43 -11.05 -46.73
N ASN A 137 -36.14 -11.24 -46.99
CA ASN A 137 -35.13 -10.16 -47.10
C ASN A 137 -35.23 -9.14 -45.96
N ASN A 138 -35.38 -9.63 -44.73
CA ASN A 138 -35.55 -8.75 -43.57
C ASN A 138 -35.08 -9.40 -42.27
N TRP A 139 -34.78 -8.51 -41.32
CA TRP A 139 -34.45 -8.92 -39.96
C TRP A 139 -35.67 -9.41 -39.18
N VAL A 140 -35.50 -10.47 -38.47
CA VAL A 140 -36.51 -11.05 -37.59
C VAL A 140 -35.95 -11.18 -36.17
N LYS A 141 -36.65 -10.57 -35.23
CA LYS A 141 -36.31 -10.73 -33.79
C LYS A 141 -37.00 -11.97 -33.24
N THR A 142 -36.19 -12.94 -32.84
CA THR A 142 -36.66 -14.14 -32.15
C THR A 142 -36.40 -14.06 -30.64
N ASP A 143 -36.84 -15.02 -29.85
CA ASP A 143 -36.51 -15.16 -28.43
C ASP A 143 -35.01 -15.41 -28.18
N LYS A 144 -34.28 -15.89 -29.18
CA LYS A 144 -32.83 -16.17 -29.10
C LYS A 144 -31.97 -15.01 -29.59
N GLY A 145 -32.49 -14.11 -30.39
CA GLY A 145 -31.76 -12.99 -30.98
C GLY A 145 -32.28 -12.55 -32.34
N TRP A 146 -31.48 -11.80 -33.07
CA TRP A 146 -31.80 -11.36 -34.43
C TRP A 146 -31.32 -12.35 -35.45
N SER A 147 -32.22 -12.76 -36.35
CA SER A 147 -32.01 -13.63 -37.51
C SER A 147 -32.31 -12.88 -38.80
N TRP A 148 -31.75 -13.32 -39.92
CA TRP A 148 -32.08 -12.75 -41.23
C TRP A 148 -32.85 -13.78 -42.06
N ALA A 149 -34.04 -13.43 -42.50
CA ALA A 149 -34.80 -14.20 -43.48
C ALA A 149 -34.33 -13.84 -44.89
N GLY A 150 -33.82 -14.81 -45.64
CA GLY A 150 -33.35 -14.64 -47.00
C GLY A 150 -34.47 -14.41 -48.01
N ALA A 151 -34.15 -14.40 -49.31
CA ALA A 151 -35.10 -14.13 -50.40
C ALA A 151 -36.22 -15.17 -50.50
N ASP A 152 -35.97 -16.37 -50.10
CA ASP A 152 -36.95 -17.48 -50.03
C ASP A 152 -37.64 -17.58 -48.66
N GLY A 153 -37.28 -16.70 -47.70
CA GLY A 153 -37.78 -16.71 -46.33
C GLY A 153 -37.02 -17.63 -45.36
N ARG A 154 -36.05 -18.43 -45.81
CA ARG A 154 -35.19 -19.23 -44.93
C ARG A 154 -34.24 -18.35 -44.14
N PHE A 155 -34.03 -18.71 -42.92
CA PHE A 155 -33.01 -18.05 -42.13
C PHE A 155 -31.62 -18.42 -42.65
N ILE A 156 -30.79 -17.34 -42.85
CA ILE A 156 -29.41 -17.50 -43.31
C ILE A 156 -28.54 -17.95 -42.15
N GLU A 157 -27.54 -18.76 -42.44
CA GLU A 157 -26.49 -19.19 -41.54
C GLU A 157 -25.12 -18.91 -42.14
N GLY A 158 -24.12 -18.55 -41.31
CA GLY A 158 -22.78 -18.18 -41.76
C GLY A 158 -22.64 -16.68 -42.08
N TRP A 159 -21.67 -16.37 -42.94
CA TRP A 159 -21.41 -14.98 -43.35
C TRP A 159 -22.55 -14.41 -44.20
N PHE A 160 -22.97 -13.23 -43.86
CA PHE A 160 -24.04 -12.51 -44.54
C PHE A 160 -23.74 -11.00 -44.60
N THR A 161 -23.97 -10.36 -45.74
CA THR A 161 -23.96 -8.93 -45.88
C THR A 161 -25.37 -8.46 -46.17
N ASP A 162 -25.88 -7.54 -45.32
CA ASP A 162 -27.23 -7.02 -45.48
C ASP A 162 -27.28 -5.95 -46.59
N PRO A 163 -28.46 -5.49 -47.00
CA PRO A 163 -28.63 -4.49 -48.03
C PRO A 163 -27.99 -3.11 -47.71
N ASP A 164 -27.75 -2.85 -46.42
CA ASP A 164 -27.06 -1.62 -45.95
C ASP A 164 -25.54 -1.76 -46.02
N GLY A 165 -25.01 -2.89 -46.48
CA GLY A 165 -23.59 -3.19 -46.63
C GLY A 165 -22.89 -3.63 -45.35
N LYS A 166 -23.62 -3.89 -44.28
CA LYS A 166 -23.06 -4.40 -43.01
C LYS A 166 -22.87 -5.90 -43.10
N THR A 167 -21.75 -6.38 -42.58
CA THR A 167 -21.39 -7.79 -42.57
C THR A 167 -21.72 -8.41 -41.22
N TRP A 168 -22.31 -9.59 -41.25
CA TRP A 168 -22.75 -10.32 -40.09
C TRP A 168 -22.29 -11.79 -40.16
N TYR A 169 -22.28 -12.46 -39.03
CA TYR A 169 -22.23 -13.93 -38.98
C TYR A 169 -23.37 -14.45 -38.14
N LEU A 170 -24.19 -15.27 -38.74
CA LEU A 170 -25.38 -15.87 -38.14
C LEU A 170 -25.07 -17.31 -37.78
N THR A 171 -25.15 -17.63 -36.50
CA THR A 171 -24.83 -18.97 -35.99
C THR A 171 -25.90 -19.47 -35.03
N ARG A 172 -25.94 -20.75 -34.86
CA ARG A 172 -26.85 -21.42 -33.91
C ARG A 172 -26.14 -21.61 -32.57
N ASP A 173 -26.91 -21.39 -31.52
CA ASP A 173 -26.49 -21.83 -30.19
C ASP A 173 -26.91 -23.31 -30.03
N PHE A 174 -25.92 -24.22 -29.91
CA PHE A 174 -26.11 -25.64 -29.63
C PHE A 174 -27.19 -26.38 -30.49
N ARG A 175 -26.94 -26.72 -31.73
CA ARG A 175 -27.72 -27.63 -32.59
C ARG A 175 -29.26 -27.44 -32.63
N SER A 176 -29.85 -26.60 -31.79
CA SER A 176 -31.27 -26.34 -31.69
C SER A 176 -31.55 -24.86 -31.60
N GLY A 177 -32.36 -24.31 -32.48
CA GLY A 177 -32.72 -22.90 -32.53
C GLY A 177 -32.37 -22.25 -33.88
N PRO A 178 -32.94 -21.06 -34.15
CA PRO A 178 -32.65 -20.34 -35.39
C PRO A 178 -31.24 -19.76 -35.35
N PRO A 179 -30.57 -19.61 -36.51
CA PRO A 179 -29.31 -18.88 -36.58
C PRO A 179 -29.53 -17.44 -36.18
N VAL A 180 -28.71 -16.94 -35.25
CA VAL A 180 -28.77 -15.56 -34.75
C VAL A 180 -27.43 -14.86 -34.89
N ILE A 181 -27.40 -13.53 -34.78
CA ILE A 181 -26.17 -12.76 -34.83
C ILE A 181 -25.22 -13.23 -33.70
N ALA A 182 -24.03 -13.67 -34.09
CA ALA A 182 -22.96 -13.95 -33.16
C ALA A 182 -22.42 -12.65 -32.54
N LYS A 183 -22.09 -12.64 -31.24
CA LYS A 183 -21.30 -11.56 -30.62
C LYS A 183 -19.82 -11.77 -30.91
N SER A 184 -19.37 -12.99 -30.87
CA SER A 184 -18.04 -13.42 -31.29
C SER A 184 -18.13 -14.85 -31.85
N VAL A 185 -17.29 -15.16 -32.82
CA VAL A 185 -17.27 -16.48 -33.40
C VAL A 185 -15.90 -16.84 -33.97
N PRO A 186 -15.37 -18.03 -33.71
CA PRO A 186 -14.22 -18.55 -34.43
C PRO A 186 -14.65 -19.10 -35.80
N VAL A 187 -14.03 -18.55 -36.85
CA VAL A 187 -14.21 -19.02 -38.22
C VAL A 187 -12.85 -19.23 -38.86
N ASP A 188 -12.58 -20.43 -39.39
CA ASP A 188 -11.29 -20.79 -40.01
C ASP A 188 -10.06 -20.44 -39.17
N GLY A 189 -10.15 -20.69 -37.85
CA GLY A 189 -9.06 -20.43 -36.91
C GLY A 189 -8.86 -18.95 -36.52
N LYS A 190 -9.70 -18.04 -37.00
CA LYS A 190 -9.69 -16.62 -36.61
C LYS A 190 -10.95 -16.29 -35.81
N LEU A 191 -10.80 -15.44 -34.79
CA LEU A 191 -11.89 -14.95 -33.95
C LEU A 191 -12.40 -13.62 -34.52
N TYR A 192 -13.72 -13.51 -34.73
CA TYR A 192 -14.40 -12.33 -35.24
C TYR A 192 -15.39 -11.78 -34.22
N PHE A 193 -15.63 -10.48 -34.24
CA PHE A 193 -16.49 -9.78 -33.28
C PHE A 193 -17.56 -8.97 -34.01
N PHE A 194 -18.75 -8.94 -33.42
CA PHE A 194 -19.91 -8.27 -34.01
C PHE A 194 -20.62 -7.40 -32.97
N ASP A 195 -21.00 -6.21 -33.40
CA ASP A 195 -21.92 -5.36 -32.68
C ASP A 195 -23.31 -5.46 -33.31
N THR A 196 -24.35 -5.54 -32.47
CA THR A 196 -25.73 -5.76 -32.93
C THR A 196 -26.33 -4.62 -33.76
N SER A 197 -25.67 -3.47 -33.86
CA SER A 197 -26.10 -2.31 -34.62
C SER A 197 -25.23 -2.03 -35.85
N THR A 198 -23.96 -2.34 -35.79
CA THR A 198 -22.97 -2.00 -36.82
C THR A 198 -22.44 -3.19 -37.60
N GLY A 199 -22.69 -4.40 -37.14
CA GLY A 199 -22.18 -5.63 -37.76
C GLY A 199 -20.75 -5.96 -37.36
N LEU A 200 -19.97 -6.53 -38.29
CA LEU A 200 -18.58 -6.92 -38.09
C LEU A 200 -17.71 -5.74 -37.66
N LEU A 201 -17.15 -5.82 -36.48
CA LEU A 201 -16.23 -4.83 -35.95
C LEU A 201 -14.90 -4.88 -36.70
N ARG A 202 -14.37 -3.71 -37.07
CA ARG A 202 -13.09 -3.55 -37.77
C ARG A 202 -12.33 -2.36 -37.18
N ASN A 203 -11.00 -2.48 -37.10
CA ASN A 203 -10.11 -1.44 -36.56
C ASN A 203 -10.61 -0.87 -35.22
N SER A 204 -11.06 -1.72 -34.32
CA SER A 204 -11.70 -1.31 -33.07
C SER A 204 -11.33 -2.21 -31.90
N TRP A 205 -11.37 -1.63 -30.71
CA TRP A 205 -11.23 -2.37 -29.45
C TRP A 205 -12.51 -3.13 -29.12
N VAL A 206 -12.32 -4.34 -28.62
CA VAL A 206 -13.40 -5.22 -28.17
C VAL A 206 -13.09 -5.74 -26.77
N ASN A 207 -13.99 -5.50 -25.83
CA ASN A 207 -13.91 -6.10 -24.50
C ASN A 207 -14.89 -7.27 -24.41
N MET A 208 -14.37 -8.48 -24.17
CA MET A 208 -15.14 -9.71 -24.04
C MET A 208 -15.19 -10.23 -22.61
N GLY A 209 -14.74 -9.46 -21.64
CA GLY A 209 -14.63 -9.88 -20.24
C GLY A 209 -15.98 -10.11 -19.56
N HIS A 210 -16.15 -11.30 -18.99
CA HIS A 210 -17.19 -11.64 -18.01
C HIS A 210 -16.59 -11.58 -16.60
N GLY A 211 -16.38 -10.33 -16.07
CA GLY A 211 -15.83 -10.12 -14.73
C GLY A 211 -14.30 -10.00 -14.65
N VAL A 212 -13.57 -10.31 -15.73
CA VAL A 212 -12.15 -10.04 -15.92
C VAL A 212 -12.00 -9.31 -17.25
N GLU A 213 -11.21 -8.25 -17.31
CA GLU A 213 -11.00 -7.49 -18.56
C GLU A 213 -10.23 -8.35 -19.57
N ALA A 214 -10.88 -8.74 -20.66
CA ALA A 214 -10.27 -9.41 -21.79
C ALA A 214 -10.44 -8.55 -23.05
N TRP A 215 -9.37 -7.85 -23.43
CA TRP A 215 -9.38 -6.93 -24.56
C TRP A 215 -8.80 -7.59 -25.82
N TYR A 216 -9.44 -7.29 -26.94
CA TYR A 216 -9.02 -7.72 -28.26
C TYR A 216 -8.98 -6.52 -29.20
N TRP A 217 -8.19 -6.61 -30.26
CA TRP A 217 -8.23 -5.69 -31.38
C TRP A 217 -8.77 -6.40 -32.62
N ALA A 218 -9.91 -5.95 -33.11
CA ALA A 218 -10.42 -6.38 -34.42
C ALA A 218 -9.63 -5.65 -35.52
N GLY A 219 -8.92 -6.39 -36.32
CA GLY A 219 -8.11 -5.86 -37.41
C GLY A 219 -8.94 -5.30 -38.58
N PRO A 220 -8.30 -4.89 -39.69
CA PRO A 220 -9.00 -4.35 -40.85
C PRO A 220 -9.89 -5.36 -41.56
N ASP A 221 -9.62 -6.66 -41.44
CA ASP A 221 -10.48 -7.76 -41.93
C ASP A 221 -11.57 -8.16 -40.92
N GLY A 222 -11.57 -7.58 -39.73
CA GLY A 222 -12.49 -7.86 -38.63
C GLY A 222 -12.05 -9.03 -37.74
N ALA A 223 -10.97 -9.73 -38.09
CA ALA A 223 -10.41 -10.78 -37.23
C ALA A 223 -9.62 -10.20 -36.06
N ALA A 224 -9.63 -10.89 -34.93
CA ALA A 224 -8.70 -10.59 -33.83
C ALA A 224 -7.26 -10.67 -34.34
N VAL A 225 -6.49 -9.61 -34.11
CA VAL A 225 -5.05 -9.61 -34.47
C VAL A 225 -4.29 -10.56 -33.55
N SER A 226 -3.12 -11.00 -34.01
CA SER A 226 -2.21 -11.89 -33.29
C SER A 226 -0.80 -11.33 -33.36
N GLY A 227 -0.06 -11.33 -32.25
CA GLY A 227 1.29 -10.79 -32.15
C GLY A 227 1.31 -9.25 -32.14
N TRP A 228 2.42 -8.69 -32.63
CA TRP A 228 2.64 -7.25 -32.65
C TRP A 228 1.74 -6.53 -33.66
N PHE A 229 1.12 -5.43 -33.27
CA PHE A 229 0.31 -4.60 -34.17
C PHE A 229 0.36 -3.12 -33.78
N LYS A 230 -0.09 -2.27 -34.71
CA LYS A 230 -0.28 -0.84 -34.46
C LYS A 230 -1.73 -0.45 -34.67
N THR A 231 -2.25 0.33 -33.75
CA THR A 231 -3.54 0.98 -33.89
C THR A 231 -3.45 2.22 -34.80
N PRO A 232 -4.55 2.73 -35.39
CA PRO A 232 -4.55 3.88 -36.28
C PRO A 232 -3.99 5.18 -35.66
N ASP A 233 -4.02 5.30 -34.31
CA ASP A 233 -3.44 6.41 -33.55
C ASP A 233 -1.91 6.26 -33.38
N GLY A 234 -1.30 5.22 -34.00
CA GLY A 234 0.14 4.99 -34.05
C GLY A 234 0.73 4.24 -32.84
N LYS A 235 -0.10 3.86 -31.86
CA LYS A 235 0.35 3.09 -30.69
C LYS A 235 0.63 1.64 -31.07
N THR A 236 1.64 1.08 -30.40
CA THR A 236 2.04 -0.31 -30.59
C THR A 236 1.53 -1.17 -29.46
N TRP A 237 1.00 -2.34 -29.80
CA TRP A 237 0.41 -3.30 -28.89
C TRP A 237 0.88 -4.73 -29.20
N TYR A 238 0.59 -5.64 -28.30
CA TYR A 238 0.82 -7.07 -28.50
C TYR A 238 -0.41 -7.87 -28.10
N ALA A 239 -0.92 -8.66 -29.02
CA ALA A 239 -1.98 -9.64 -28.77
C ALA A 239 -1.33 -11.03 -28.61
N ASP A 240 -1.45 -11.63 -27.42
CA ASP A 240 -0.70 -12.84 -27.10
C ASP A 240 -1.28 -14.08 -27.79
N PRO A 241 -0.53 -14.68 -28.75
CA PRO A 241 -1.00 -15.89 -29.44
C PRO A 241 -1.18 -17.11 -28.53
N LYS A 242 -0.53 -17.11 -27.36
CA LYS A 242 -0.62 -18.18 -26.36
C LYS A 242 -1.87 -18.07 -25.49
N HIS A 243 -2.45 -16.86 -25.42
CA HIS A 243 -3.66 -16.55 -24.65
C HIS A 243 -4.78 -16.06 -25.56
N HIS A 244 -5.11 -16.83 -26.59
CA HIS A 244 -6.25 -16.61 -27.51
C HIS A 244 -6.25 -15.25 -28.21
N ASN A 245 -5.08 -14.62 -28.37
CA ASN A 245 -4.90 -13.27 -28.94
C ASN A 245 -5.52 -12.15 -28.10
N GLU A 246 -5.58 -12.32 -26.80
CA GLU A 246 -5.89 -11.21 -25.89
C GLU A 246 -4.77 -10.18 -25.95
N VAL A 247 -5.14 -8.89 -25.96
CA VAL A 247 -4.17 -7.81 -25.94
C VAL A 247 -3.60 -7.66 -24.54
N VAL A 248 -2.29 -7.71 -24.45
CA VAL A 248 -1.57 -7.61 -23.19
C VAL A 248 -1.67 -6.21 -22.62
N MET A 249 -2.09 -6.12 -21.36
CA MET A 249 -2.05 -4.94 -20.52
C MET A 249 -1.10 -5.23 -19.34
N GLY A 250 -0.15 -4.30 -19.07
CA GLY A 250 0.89 -4.55 -18.07
C GLY A 250 2.12 -5.23 -18.66
N GLY A 251 2.80 -6.03 -17.83
CA GLY A 251 4.08 -6.64 -18.17
C GLY A 251 3.99 -8.02 -18.80
N ILE A 252 4.86 -8.31 -19.77
CA ILE A 252 4.99 -9.61 -20.41
C ILE A 252 6.42 -9.84 -20.92
N ASP A 253 6.89 -11.07 -20.84
CA ASP A 253 8.12 -11.53 -21.51
C ASP A 253 7.79 -12.06 -22.90
N ILE A 254 8.43 -11.48 -23.92
CA ILE A 254 8.35 -11.90 -25.32
C ILE A 254 9.75 -12.11 -25.82
N ASP A 255 10.10 -13.33 -26.21
CA ASP A 255 11.43 -13.70 -26.73
C ASP A 255 12.58 -13.22 -25.80
N ASP A 256 12.46 -13.57 -24.50
CA ASP A 256 13.41 -13.26 -23.43
C ASP A 256 13.63 -11.76 -23.19
N LYS A 257 12.70 -10.93 -23.60
CA LYS A 257 12.68 -9.48 -23.32
C LYS A 257 11.41 -9.08 -22.63
N TYR A 258 11.55 -8.26 -21.61
CA TYR A 258 10.40 -7.72 -20.89
C TYR A 258 9.80 -6.51 -21.60
N TYR A 259 8.49 -6.52 -21.80
CA TYR A 259 7.72 -5.43 -22.37
C TYR A 259 6.63 -5.02 -21.40
N PHE A 260 6.26 -3.75 -21.42
CA PHE A 260 5.16 -3.22 -20.63
C PHE A 260 4.22 -2.41 -21.52
N PHE A 261 2.93 -2.67 -21.37
CA PHE A 261 1.87 -2.01 -22.12
C PHE A 261 0.98 -1.23 -21.16
N ASP A 262 0.97 0.08 -21.33
CA ASP A 262 0.07 0.98 -20.60
C ASP A 262 -1.32 0.96 -21.23
N HIS A 263 -2.38 0.92 -20.39
CA HIS A 263 -3.76 0.86 -20.86
C HIS A 263 -4.18 1.96 -21.85
N SER A 264 -3.56 3.12 -21.76
CA SER A 264 -3.91 4.29 -22.59
C SER A 264 -2.93 4.51 -23.74
N ASN A 265 -1.67 4.13 -23.57
CA ASN A 265 -0.57 4.51 -24.45
C ASN A 265 0.05 3.35 -25.22
N GLY A 266 -0.29 2.11 -24.87
CA GLY A 266 0.31 0.91 -25.48
C GLY A 266 1.73 0.67 -24.98
N LEU A 267 2.62 0.20 -25.86
CA LEU A 267 3.99 -0.15 -25.53
C LEU A 267 4.76 1.05 -24.95
N VAL A 268 5.20 0.90 -23.71
CA VAL A 268 6.10 1.87 -23.07
C VAL A 268 7.52 1.62 -23.55
N THR A 269 8.10 2.61 -24.21
CA THR A 269 9.46 2.51 -24.78
C THR A 269 10.52 3.17 -23.92
N HIS A 270 10.13 4.06 -23.02
CA HIS A 270 10.98 4.79 -22.08
C HIS A 270 10.12 5.45 -21.02
N GLY A 271 10.50 5.38 -19.74
CA GLY A 271 9.81 6.08 -18.68
C GLY A 271 9.37 5.21 -17.52
N TRP A 272 8.60 5.81 -16.62
CA TRP A 272 8.04 5.15 -15.45
C TRP A 272 6.92 4.19 -15.85
N ILE A 273 6.93 3.03 -15.21
CA ILE A 273 5.85 2.04 -15.28
C ILE A 273 5.47 1.60 -13.86
N GLY A 274 4.24 1.18 -13.69
CA GLY A 274 3.76 0.64 -12.42
C GLY A 274 2.72 1.52 -11.75
N GLY A 275 2.62 1.44 -10.41
CA GLY A 275 1.57 2.07 -9.64
C GLY A 275 0.27 1.28 -9.64
N GLY A 276 0.31 -0.02 -10.00
CA GLY A 276 -0.80 -0.95 -9.82
C GLY A 276 -1.17 -1.15 -8.35
N ASP A 277 -1.97 -2.14 -8.04
CA ASP A 277 -2.52 -2.39 -6.69
C ASP A 277 -1.45 -2.56 -5.60
N ASP A 278 -0.24 -2.96 -5.96
CA ASP A 278 0.93 -3.07 -5.07
C ASP A 278 1.74 -1.78 -4.91
N GLY A 279 1.44 -0.73 -5.71
CA GLY A 279 2.12 0.57 -5.67
C GLY A 279 3.60 0.53 -6.02
N GLU A 280 4.04 -0.51 -6.73
CA GLU A 280 5.43 -0.65 -7.15
C GLU A 280 5.70 0.10 -8.45
N TRP A 281 6.88 0.74 -8.55
CA TRP A 281 7.30 1.51 -9.70
C TRP A 281 8.60 0.95 -10.29
N ALA A 282 8.70 0.95 -11.60
CA ALA A 282 9.91 0.59 -12.31
C ALA A 282 10.20 1.58 -13.43
N TRP A 283 11.38 1.49 -14.04
CA TRP A 283 11.81 2.36 -15.12
C TRP A 283 12.18 1.55 -16.36
N ILE A 284 11.53 1.83 -17.47
CA ILE A 284 11.94 1.32 -18.79
C ILE A 284 13.02 2.25 -19.33
N GLU A 285 14.20 1.72 -19.56
CA GLU A 285 15.32 2.46 -20.17
C GLU A 285 15.24 2.47 -21.69
N THR A 286 14.97 1.31 -22.25
CA THR A 286 14.71 1.07 -23.67
C THR A 286 13.71 -0.05 -23.82
N VAL A 287 13.12 -0.20 -24.99
CA VAL A 287 12.21 -1.31 -25.29
C VAL A 287 12.84 -2.65 -24.92
N GLY A 288 12.16 -3.40 -24.09
CA GLY A 288 12.61 -4.71 -23.62
C GLY A 288 13.65 -4.68 -22.50
N SER A 289 13.93 -3.53 -21.89
CA SER A 289 14.90 -3.40 -20.80
C SER A 289 14.33 -2.58 -19.64
N VAL A 290 14.18 -3.23 -18.49
CA VAL A 290 13.89 -2.56 -17.22
C VAL A 290 15.20 -2.20 -16.54
N TYR A 291 15.27 -1.00 -15.99
CA TYR A 291 16.48 -0.48 -15.38
C TYR A 291 16.70 -1.06 -13.99
N SER A 292 17.91 -1.51 -13.70
CA SER A 292 18.35 -1.96 -12.37
C SER A 292 19.54 -1.12 -11.89
N GLY A 293 19.62 -0.85 -10.59
CA GLY A 293 20.68 -0.06 -9.98
C GLY A 293 20.32 1.43 -9.81
N TRP A 294 21.36 2.26 -9.61
CA TRP A 294 21.22 3.70 -9.46
C TRP A 294 20.96 4.41 -10.79
N LYS A 295 19.89 5.18 -10.84
CA LYS A 295 19.50 5.99 -12.00
C LYS A 295 19.41 7.47 -11.66
N HIS A 296 20.15 8.27 -12.40
CA HIS A 296 19.99 9.74 -12.38
C HIS A 296 18.92 10.14 -13.39
N MET A 297 17.84 10.72 -12.90
CA MET A 297 16.71 11.15 -13.73
C MET A 297 16.94 12.54 -14.35
N PRO A 298 16.26 12.87 -15.46
CA PRO A 298 16.34 14.19 -16.09
C PRO A 298 16.00 15.36 -15.19
N ASN A 299 15.22 15.12 -14.11
CA ASN A 299 14.87 16.12 -13.10
C ASN A 299 15.96 16.33 -12.04
N GLY A 300 17.16 15.72 -12.21
CA GLY A 300 18.29 15.82 -11.30
C GLY A 300 18.21 14.92 -10.06
N LYS A 301 17.21 14.07 -9.94
CA LYS A 301 17.03 13.17 -8.79
C LYS A 301 17.63 11.80 -9.06
N TRP A 302 18.14 11.15 -8.02
CA TRP A 302 18.62 9.78 -8.06
C TRP A 302 17.61 8.83 -7.47
N PHE A 303 17.40 7.70 -8.14
CA PHE A 303 16.57 6.59 -7.68
C PHE A 303 17.34 5.28 -7.80
N TYR A 304 16.94 4.29 -7.01
CA TYR A 304 17.55 2.95 -7.03
C TYR A 304 16.49 1.89 -7.31
N PHE A 305 16.78 1.05 -8.27
CA PHE A 305 15.92 -0.05 -8.70
C PHE A 305 16.61 -1.38 -8.40
N ASP A 306 15.89 -2.28 -7.76
CA ASP A 306 16.42 -3.57 -7.32
C ASP A 306 15.41 -4.67 -7.57
N GLU A 307 15.94 -5.87 -7.79
CA GLU A 307 15.13 -7.06 -8.05
C GLU A 307 14.16 -7.34 -6.90
N LYS A 308 12.92 -7.55 -7.26
CA LYS A 308 11.86 -8.00 -6.36
C LYS A 308 11.16 -9.19 -6.97
N GLU A 309 10.96 -10.22 -6.18
CA GLU A 309 10.24 -11.41 -6.58
C GLU A 309 8.73 -11.18 -6.48
N PHE A 310 8.03 -11.57 -7.54
CA PHE A 310 6.58 -11.55 -7.60
C PHE A 310 6.05 -12.97 -7.80
N PRO A 311 5.01 -13.38 -7.06
CA PRO A 311 4.39 -14.68 -7.28
C PRO A 311 3.69 -14.71 -8.64
N THR A 312 3.82 -15.81 -9.34
CA THR A 312 3.14 -16.06 -10.61
C THR A 312 2.79 -17.52 -10.75
N ILE A 313 1.92 -17.85 -11.71
CA ILE A 313 1.58 -19.23 -12.04
C ILE A 313 2.12 -19.51 -13.46
N LYS A 314 3.05 -20.43 -13.58
CA LYS A 314 3.60 -20.88 -14.87
C LYS A 314 3.29 -22.37 -15.04
N ASN A 315 2.62 -22.72 -16.15
CA ASN A 315 2.22 -24.10 -16.45
C ASN A 315 1.43 -24.77 -15.32
N GLY A 316 0.56 -24.01 -14.62
CA GLY A 316 -0.25 -24.52 -13.50
C GLY A 316 0.50 -24.69 -12.17
N ALA A 317 1.78 -24.33 -12.09
CA ALA A 317 2.57 -24.36 -10.87
C ALA A 317 2.84 -22.92 -10.35
N TYR A 318 2.76 -22.75 -9.03
CA TYR A 318 3.21 -21.52 -8.38
C TYR A 318 4.71 -21.37 -8.56
N THR A 319 5.13 -20.22 -9.07
CA THR A 319 6.53 -19.85 -9.27
C THR A 319 6.69 -18.35 -8.96
N THR A 320 7.91 -17.84 -9.00
CA THR A 320 8.21 -16.42 -8.89
C THR A 320 8.89 -15.94 -10.16
N TYR A 321 8.70 -14.68 -10.49
CA TYR A 321 9.53 -13.95 -11.43
C TYR A 321 10.15 -12.75 -10.74
N SER A 322 11.36 -12.39 -11.13
CA SER A 322 12.09 -11.25 -10.56
C SER A 322 12.07 -10.07 -11.52
N PHE A 323 11.91 -8.88 -10.97
CA PHE A 323 11.74 -7.67 -11.73
C PHE A 323 12.24 -6.45 -10.96
N PRO A 324 13.09 -5.58 -11.55
CA PRO A 324 13.61 -4.41 -10.87
C PRO A 324 12.52 -3.38 -10.55
N VAL A 325 12.35 -3.08 -9.27
CA VAL A 325 11.41 -2.05 -8.79
C VAL A 325 12.13 -0.99 -7.97
N LEU A 326 11.52 0.17 -7.87
CA LEU A 326 12.02 1.28 -7.06
C LEU A 326 12.12 0.89 -5.59
N LYS A 327 13.34 0.90 -5.04
CA LYS A 327 13.56 0.84 -3.60
C LYS A 327 13.16 2.18 -2.98
N LYS A 328 12.31 2.14 -1.97
CA LYS A 328 11.84 3.31 -1.21
C LYS A 328 12.09 3.12 0.29
N GLY A 329 12.27 4.22 1.01
CA GLY A 329 12.65 4.19 2.42
C GLY A 329 14.13 3.94 2.63
N VAL A 330 14.49 3.40 3.79
CA VAL A 330 15.85 3.03 4.16
C VAL A 330 16.18 1.64 3.65
N PHE A 331 17.29 1.50 2.92
CA PHE A 331 17.80 0.20 2.47
C PHE A 331 19.32 0.18 2.40
N THR A 332 19.89 -1.03 2.50
CA THR A 332 21.34 -1.24 2.46
C THR A 332 21.72 -2.06 1.22
N ILE A 333 22.76 -1.61 0.55
CA ILE A 333 23.42 -2.31 -0.58
C ILE A 333 24.92 -2.36 -0.30
N SER A 334 25.68 -3.01 -1.17
CA SER A 334 27.14 -3.17 -0.99
C SER A 334 27.91 -1.86 -0.84
N SER A 335 27.41 -0.76 -1.40
CA SER A 335 28.03 0.58 -1.33
C SER A 335 27.61 1.41 -0.12
N GLY A 336 26.69 0.95 0.71
CA GLY A 336 26.23 1.64 1.92
C GLY A 336 24.72 1.56 2.14
N THR A 337 24.26 2.27 3.16
CA THR A 337 22.84 2.45 3.49
C THR A 337 22.36 3.79 2.97
N TYR A 338 21.18 3.82 2.39
CA TYR A 338 20.59 4.97 1.71
C TYR A 338 19.13 5.16 2.10
N TYR A 339 18.61 6.35 1.83
CA TYR A 339 17.18 6.63 1.87
C TYR A 339 16.71 7.22 0.55
N VAL A 340 15.66 6.64 0.00
CA VAL A 340 15.00 7.13 -1.21
C VAL A 340 13.53 7.42 -0.93
N ASP A 341 13.13 8.66 -1.19
CA ASP A 341 11.73 9.07 -1.21
C ASP A 341 11.15 8.92 -2.60
N VAL A 342 9.91 8.43 -2.69
CA VAL A 342 9.26 8.15 -3.98
C VAL A 342 9.11 9.39 -4.88
N ASN A 343 8.96 10.57 -4.28
CA ASN A 343 8.79 11.83 -5.01
C ASN A 343 10.09 12.62 -5.16
N ASN A 344 10.96 12.55 -4.14
CA ASN A 344 12.14 13.39 -4.03
C ASN A 344 13.43 12.67 -4.41
N GLY A 345 13.39 11.33 -4.52
CA GLY A 345 14.57 10.52 -4.80
C GLY A 345 15.49 10.36 -3.59
N MET A 346 16.77 10.09 -3.85
CA MET A 346 17.78 9.87 -2.83
C MET A 346 18.06 11.14 -2.02
N THR A 347 17.99 11.03 -0.70
CA THR A 347 18.40 12.09 0.21
C THR A 347 19.92 12.19 0.23
N SER A 348 20.45 13.42 0.20
CA SER A 348 21.87 13.70 0.34
C SER A 348 22.11 15.03 1.08
N ASN A 349 23.20 15.12 1.87
CA ASN A 349 23.56 16.24 2.73
C ASN A 349 22.41 16.66 3.67
N ASP A 350 21.68 15.70 4.20
CA ASP A 350 20.54 15.98 5.08
C ASP A 350 20.29 14.85 6.08
N TRP A 351 19.48 15.15 7.09
CA TRP A 351 19.04 14.21 8.09
C TRP A 351 17.91 13.33 7.57
N VAL A 352 17.97 12.06 7.90
CA VAL A 352 16.93 11.07 7.64
C VAL A 352 16.39 10.53 8.94
N GLN A 353 15.10 10.66 9.15
CA GLN A 353 14.43 10.00 10.27
C GLN A 353 14.28 8.52 9.97
N LEU A 354 14.77 7.69 10.88
CA LEU A 354 14.71 6.25 10.77
C LEU A 354 13.37 5.70 11.27
N PRO A 355 12.93 4.54 10.79
CA PRO A 355 11.67 3.92 11.22
C PRO A 355 11.57 3.65 12.73
N ASN A 356 12.71 3.44 13.41
CA ASN A 356 12.80 3.23 14.84
C ASN A 356 12.78 4.54 15.67
N GLY A 357 12.63 5.69 15.03
CA GLY A 357 12.62 7.03 15.66
C GLY A 357 13.99 7.67 15.79
N GLY A 358 15.09 6.96 15.47
CA GLY A 358 16.44 7.53 15.42
C GLY A 358 16.65 8.43 14.18
N TRP A 359 17.86 9.00 14.07
CA TRP A 359 18.25 9.86 12.97
C TRP A 359 19.58 9.41 12.36
N ALA A 360 19.68 9.37 11.06
CA ALA A 360 20.91 9.15 10.32
C ALA A 360 21.26 10.38 9.46
N TRP A 361 22.51 10.53 9.08
CA TRP A 361 22.96 11.58 8.18
C TRP A 361 23.30 11.00 6.81
N ALA A 362 22.58 11.40 5.78
CA ALA A 362 22.93 11.10 4.41
C ALA A 362 24.02 12.06 3.95
N GLN A 363 25.19 11.53 3.58
CA GLN A 363 26.33 12.29 3.08
C GLN A 363 26.05 12.86 1.67
N SER A 364 26.98 13.60 1.10
CA SER A 364 26.86 14.11 -0.28
C SER A 364 26.67 13.01 -1.34
N SER A 365 27.18 11.81 -1.07
CA SER A 365 26.98 10.63 -1.91
C SER A 365 25.60 9.98 -1.76
N GLY A 366 24.82 10.42 -0.76
CA GLY A 366 23.59 9.79 -0.33
C GLY A 366 23.78 8.64 0.69
N ALA A 367 24.96 8.05 0.77
CA ALA A 367 25.26 7.01 1.75
C ALA A 367 25.21 7.57 3.19
N PHE A 368 24.67 6.82 4.11
CA PHE A 368 24.64 7.22 5.52
C PHE A 368 26.05 7.29 6.09
N ALA A 369 26.28 8.31 6.93
CA ALA A 369 27.52 8.41 7.68
C ALA A 369 27.62 7.27 8.69
N SER A 370 28.85 6.78 8.93
CA SER A 370 29.15 5.72 9.89
C SER A 370 30.36 6.12 10.71
N GLY A 371 30.35 5.87 12.02
CA GLY A 371 31.37 6.33 12.93
C GLY A 371 31.39 7.85 13.13
N TRP A 372 32.57 8.42 13.37
CA TRP A 372 32.73 9.85 13.55
C TRP A 372 32.52 10.62 12.25
N TYR A 373 31.63 11.59 12.28
CA TYR A 373 31.34 12.44 11.12
C TYR A 373 31.04 13.87 11.55
N THR A 374 31.59 14.83 10.82
CA THR A 374 31.29 16.25 11.02
C THR A 374 30.42 16.73 9.86
N THR A 375 29.19 17.13 10.18
CA THR A 375 28.22 17.66 9.22
C THR A 375 28.67 19.02 8.67
N PRO A 376 28.18 19.46 7.50
CA PRO A 376 28.60 20.72 6.87
C PRO A 376 28.42 21.98 7.75
N ASN A 377 27.52 21.92 8.73
CA ASN A 377 27.32 23.00 9.71
C ASN A 377 28.33 22.99 10.87
N GLY A 378 29.40 22.15 10.79
CA GLY A 378 30.47 22.06 11.76
C GLY A 378 30.17 21.23 13.02
N LYS A 379 29.01 20.61 13.13
CA LYS A 379 28.68 19.75 14.28
C LYS A 379 29.23 18.35 14.07
N THR A 380 29.83 17.79 15.11
CA THR A 380 30.39 16.43 15.10
C THR A 380 29.41 15.46 15.75
N TRP A 381 29.22 14.32 15.13
CA TRP A 381 28.35 13.26 15.57
C TRP A 381 29.08 11.92 15.54
N TYR A 382 28.49 10.91 16.16
CA TYR A 382 28.90 9.52 15.99
C TYR A 382 27.69 8.70 15.56
N PHE A 383 27.82 8.09 14.41
CA PHE A 383 26.80 7.22 13.84
C PHE A 383 27.18 5.77 14.11
N ASP A 384 26.30 5.00 14.72
CA ASP A 384 26.61 3.65 15.19
C ASP A 384 27.00 2.74 13.99
N PRO A 385 28.27 2.31 13.90
CA PRO A 385 28.69 1.45 12.80
C PRO A 385 28.23 -0.01 12.96
N SER A 386 27.73 -0.40 14.14
CA SER A 386 27.21 -1.74 14.40
C SER A 386 25.76 -1.92 13.96
N ASP A 387 25.02 -0.82 13.83
CA ASP A 387 23.65 -0.82 13.29
C ASP A 387 23.70 -0.54 11.78
N PRO A 388 23.13 -1.38 10.92
CA PRO A 388 23.07 -1.16 9.47
C PRO A 388 22.41 0.16 9.05
N GLN A 389 21.57 0.76 9.90
CA GLN A 389 20.92 2.05 9.64
C GLN A 389 21.73 3.24 10.16
N HIS A 390 22.84 2.98 10.86
CA HIS A 390 23.76 3.99 11.39
C HIS A 390 23.05 5.15 12.11
N PRO A 391 22.28 4.90 13.18
CA PRO A 391 21.65 5.98 13.92
C PRO A 391 22.71 6.84 14.63
N ALA A 392 22.48 8.16 14.67
CA ALA A 392 23.28 9.06 15.48
C ALA A 392 23.10 8.76 16.96
N LEU A 393 24.18 8.63 17.70
CA LEU A 393 24.14 8.49 19.16
C LEU A 393 23.71 9.81 19.79
N ILE A 394 22.81 9.75 20.76
CA ILE A 394 22.29 10.87 21.54
C ILE A 394 22.45 10.55 23.03
N GLY A 395 22.83 11.55 23.83
CA GLY A 395 23.06 11.39 25.25
C GLY A 395 24.44 10.82 25.56
N ASP A 396 24.54 10.04 26.63
CA ASP A 396 25.78 9.39 27.06
C ASP A 396 26.10 8.20 26.14
N ALA A 397 27.34 8.13 25.68
CA ALA A 397 27.82 7.04 24.84
C ALA A 397 29.26 6.67 25.17
N GLU A 398 29.58 5.38 25.13
CA GLU A 398 30.94 4.88 25.22
C GLU A 398 31.42 4.44 23.84
N ILE A 399 32.53 5.00 23.39
CA ILE A 399 33.11 4.72 22.08
C ILE A 399 34.60 4.38 22.28
N ASN A 400 35.00 3.16 21.95
CA ASN A 400 36.35 2.67 22.13
C ASN A 400 36.90 2.86 23.55
N GLY A 401 36.08 2.62 24.58
CA GLY A 401 36.46 2.75 25.98
C GLY A 401 36.57 4.18 26.51
N GLN A 402 36.11 5.15 25.74
CA GLN A 402 36.03 6.57 26.13
C GLN A 402 34.57 7.00 26.20
N SER A 403 34.19 7.74 27.22
CA SER A 403 32.85 8.26 27.42
C SER A 403 32.68 9.64 26.77
N TYR A 404 31.54 9.82 26.11
CA TYR A 404 31.15 11.04 25.40
C TYR A 404 29.70 11.41 25.73
N TYR A 405 29.32 12.62 25.38
CA TYR A 405 27.94 13.07 25.44
C TYR A 405 27.56 13.79 24.14
N PHE A 406 26.46 13.38 23.52
CA PHE A 406 25.92 13.97 22.31
C PHE A 406 24.61 14.68 22.62
N ASP A 407 24.60 15.98 22.47
CA ASP A 407 23.38 16.78 22.56
C ASP A 407 22.53 16.60 21.32
N SER A 408 21.21 16.46 21.48
CA SER A 408 20.29 16.18 20.36
C SER A 408 20.23 17.28 19.30
N GLY A 409 20.58 18.53 19.65
CA GLY A 409 20.58 19.67 18.72
C GLY A 409 21.97 20.11 18.30
N TYR A 410 23.00 19.80 19.07
CA TYR A 410 24.35 20.32 18.88
C TYR A 410 25.41 19.26 18.58
N GLY A 411 25.10 17.99 18.77
CA GLY A 411 26.03 16.89 18.58
C GLY A 411 27.01 16.73 19.73
N LEU A 412 28.27 16.36 19.43
CA LEU A 412 29.31 16.14 20.44
C LEU A 412 29.56 17.36 21.30
N SER A 413 29.35 17.23 22.59
CA SER A 413 29.71 18.24 23.58
C SER A 413 31.22 18.32 23.71
N LYS A 414 31.79 19.56 23.64
CA LYS A 414 33.23 19.82 23.78
C LYS A 414 33.47 21.04 24.66
N ASN A 415 34.57 21.04 25.43
CA ASN A 415 35.02 22.16 26.24
C ASN A 415 33.91 22.77 27.12
N GLY A 416 33.04 21.95 27.70
CA GLY A 416 31.86 22.47 28.38
C GLY A 416 31.26 21.56 29.42
N TRP A 417 30.44 22.17 30.26
CA TRP A 417 29.61 21.49 31.23
C TRP A 417 28.44 20.78 30.54
N ILE A 418 28.14 19.58 31.00
CA ILE A 418 26.99 18.81 30.62
C ILE A 418 26.09 18.70 31.84
N HIS A 419 24.88 19.20 31.72
CA HIS A 419 23.84 19.08 32.74
C HIS A 419 22.79 18.06 32.27
N ARG A 420 22.59 17.03 33.05
CA ARG A 420 21.61 15.99 32.72
C ARG A 420 20.27 16.22 33.41
N ALA A 421 19.23 15.57 32.93
CA ALA A 421 17.89 15.66 33.47
C ALA A 421 17.78 15.18 34.93
N ASP A 422 18.70 14.31 35.38
CA ASP A 422 18.79 13.85 36.76
C ASP A 422 19.49 14.90 37.71
N GLY A 423 19.84 16.06 37.19
CA GLY A 423 20.56 17.12 37.94
C GLY A 423 22.07 16.92 38.01
N SER A 424 22.60 15.83 37.46
CA SER A 424 24.04 15.55 37.50
C SER A 424 24.83 16.35 36.47
N TRP A 425 26.10 16.66 36.83
CA TRP A 425 27.02 17.40 35.99
C TRP A 425 28.21 16.54 35.58
N SER A 426 28.67 16.73 34.34
CA SER A 426 29.95 16.22 33.85
C SER A 426 30.66 17.29 33.03
N TRP A 427 31.93 17.07 32.71
CA TRP A 427 32.72 18.00 31.88
C TRP A 427 33.23 17.27 30.63
N ALA A 428 32.94 17.79 29.47
CA ALA A 428 33.55 17.35 28.22
C ALA A 428 34.83 18.14 27.97
N GLY A 429 35.91 17.45 27.69
CA GLY A 429 37.19 18.06 27.33
C GLY A 429 37.22 18.58 25.89
N GLU A 430 38.40 18.97 25.41
CA GLU A 430 38.63 19.51 24.07
C GLU A 430 38.29 18.47 22.97
N SER A 431 38.66 17.22 23.20
CA SER A 431 38.31 16.11 22.29
C SER A 431 36.84 15.72 22.32
N GLY A 432 36.08 16.21 23.31
CA GLY A 432 34.72 15.78 23.65
C GLY A 432 34.66 14.63 24.65
N ALA A 433 35.79 13.97 24.95
CA ALA A 433 35.82 12.93 25.96
C ALA A 433 35.48 13.50 27.35
N LEU A 434 34.63 12.77 28.09
CA LEU A 434 34.27 13.13 29.45
C LEU A 434 35.49 13.03 30.36
N GLN A 435 35.67 14.02 31.21
CA GLN A 435 36.77 14.08 32.16
C GLN A 435 36.50 13.16 33.36
N SER A 436 37.55 12.50 33.84
CA SER A 436 37.55 11.59 34.97
C SER A 436 38.62 11.99 35.98
N GLY A 437 38.36 11.86 37.27
CA GLY A 437 39.25 12.27 38.34
C GLY A 437 39.31 13.78 38.57
N TRP A 438 40.42 14.28 39.13
CA TRP A 438 40.61 15.70 39.37
C TRP A 438 40.83 16.48 38.11
N LYS A 439 40.04 17.55 37.93
CA LYS A 439 40.17 18.47 36.80
C LYS A 439 40.18 19.92 37.27
N ARG A 440 41.20 20.67 36.83
CA ARG A 440 41.22 22.13 36.98
C ARG A 440 40.48 22.77 35.80
N MET A 441 39.45 23.55 36.13
CA MET A 441 38.66 24.27 35.14
C MET A 441 39.35 25.55 34.66
N PRO A 442 38.95 26.12 33.51
CA PRO A 442 39.50 27.38 33.00
C PRO A 442 39.40 28.55 33.98
N ASN A 443 38.41 28.54 34.88
CA ASN A 443 38.24 29.55 35.96
C ASN A 443 39.16 29.31 37.17
N GLY A 444 40.07 28.32 37.10
CA GLY A 444 41.02 27.96 38.15
C GLY A 444 40.49 27.04 39.25
N LYS A 445 39.20 26.73 39.27
CA LYS A 445 38.59 25.85 40.28
C LYS A 445 38.88 24.40 39.98
N TRP A 446 38.97 23.58 41.02
CA TRP A 446 39.15 22.12 40.89
C TRP A 446 37.84 21.40 41.18
N PHE A 447 37.50 20.44 40.34
CA PHE A 447 36.37 19.52 40.53
C PHE A 447 36.86 18.08 40.39
N TYR A 448 36.08 17.15 40.95
CA TYR A 448 36.37 15.73 40.86
C TYR A 448 35.22 15.01 40.15
N PHE A 449 35.56 14.29 39.12
CA PHE A 449 34.64 13.50 38.34
C PHE A 449 34.80 12.01 38.63
N ASP A 450 33.71 11.29 38.89
CA ASP A 450 33.73 9.90 39.32
C ASP A 450 34.47 9.01 38.30
N THR A 451 35.52 8.34 38.78
CA THR A 451 36.32 7.43 37.95
C THR A 451 35.69 6.06 37.75
N LYS A 452 34.66 5.76 38.51
CA LYS A 452 33.95 4.45 38.47
C LYS A 452 32.63 4.53 37.70
N ASP A 453 32.12 5.72 37.48
CA ASP A 453 30.91 5.99 36.74
C ASP A 453 31.22 6.27 35.26
N SER A 454 30.62 5.51 34.36
CA SER A 454 30.82 5.71 32.93
C SER A 454 30.37 7.09 32.43
N LYS A 455 29.49 7.75 33.16
CA LYS A 455 29.08 9.16 32.88
C LYS A 455 30.04 10.17 33.43
N HIS A 456 31.01 9.75 34.22
CA HIS A 456 31.96 10.62 34.90
C HIS A 456 31.29 11.82 35.58
N ARG A 457 30.28 11.55 36.42
CA ARG A 457 29.52 12.60 37.09
C ARG A 457 30.40 13.35 38.12
N MET A 458 30.25 14.62 38.21
CA MET A 458 30.89 15.45 39.23
C MET A 458 30.42 15.02 40.62
N LEU A 459 31.35 14.70 41.49
CA LEU A 459 31.06 14.39 42.89
C LEU A 459 31.12 15.69 43.71
N VAL A 460 30.09 15.90 44.54
CA VAL A 460 29.96 17.06 45.45
C VAL A 460 29.91 16.58 46.91
N GLY A 461 30.24 17.46 47.84
CA GLY A 461 30.31 17.14 49.26
C GLY A 461 31.65 16.57 49.67
N VAL A 462 31.64 15.68 50.69
CA VAL A 462 32.84 14.99 51.16
C VAL A 462 33.09 13.78 50.25
N ILE A 463 34.22 13.77 49.58
CA ILE A 463 34.62 12.72 48.67
C ILE A 463 35.91 12.03 49.13
N GLN A 464 36.00 10.72 48.94
CA GLN A 464 37.19 9.93 49.24
C GLN A 464 37.84 9.48 47.93
N THR A 465 39.11 9.74 47.79
CA THR A 465 39.93 9.35 46.65
C THR A 465 41.14 8.56 47.12
N SER A 466 41.93 7.96 46.23
CA SER A 466 43.19 7.34 46.58
C SER A 466 44.24 8.32 47.17
N SER A 467 44.08 9.62 46.93
CA SER A 467 44.99 10.66 47.41
C SER A 467 44.53 11.34 48.71
N GLY A 468 43.37 11.00 49.24
CA GLY A 468 42.83 11.55 50.48
C GLY A 468 41.33 11.85 50.43
N THR A 469 40.83 12.47 51.51
CA THR A 469 39.47 12.97 51.63
C THR A 469 39.42 14.45 51.30
N TYR A 470 38.43 14.88 50.56
CA TYR A 470 38.28 16.29 50.08
C TYR A 470 36.82 16.72 50.24
N TYR A 471 36.60 18.02 50.14
CA TYR A 471 35.27 18.56 49.99
C TYR A 471 35.18 19.37 48.69
N VAL A 472 34.17 19.05 47.91
CA VAL A 472 33.87 19.74 46.67
C VAL A 472 32.50 20.41 46.75
N ASP A 473 32.47 21.71 46.62
CA ASP A 473 31.23 22.48 46.46
C ASP A 473 30.82 22.51 45.02
N GLU A 474 29.52 22.41 44.76
CA GLU A 474 28.98 22.34 43.40
C GLU A 474 29.37 23.59 42.57
N SER A 475 29.41 24.75 43.17
CA SER A 475 29.68 26.04 42.50
C SER A 475 31.11 26.51 42.68
N ALA A 476 31.67 26.31 43.86
CA ALA A 476 32.99 26.82 44.24
C ALA A 476 34.13 25.83 43.95
N GLY A 477 33.80 24.54 43.76
CA GLY A 477 34.80 23.49 43.56
C GLY A 477 35.47 23.03 44.87
N MET A 478 36.68 22.48 44.77
CA MET A 478 37.43 21.94 45.89
C MET A 478 37.76 23.02 46.90
N THR A 479 37.37 22.79 48.14
CA THR A 479 37.76 23.64 49.29
C THR A 479 39.22 23.41 49.66
N ALA A 480 39.96 24.49 49.85
CA ALA A 480 41.35 24.48 50.34
C ALA A 480 41.60 25.57 51.35
N ASN A 481 42.51 25.35 52.29
CA ASN A 481 42.87 26.28 53.37
C ASN A 481 41.65 26.80 54.15
N ASN A 482 40.68 25.92 54.41
CA ASN A 482 39.45 26.34 55.07
C ASN A 482 38.82 25.20 55.86
N TRP A 483 37.95 25.57 56.79
CA TRP A 483 37.12 24.64 57.53
C TRP A 483 35.96 24.14 56.67
N VAL A 484 35.66 22.88 56.83
CA VAL A 484 34.53 22.20 56.18
C VAL A 484 33.64 21.63 57.28
N GLN A 485 32.37 22.01 57.27
CA GLN A 485 31.36 21.38 58.11
C GLN A 485 30.98 20.02 57.53
N LEU A 486 31.09 18.99 58.36
CA LEU A 486 30.78 17.63 57.92
C LEU A 486 29.28 17.34 58.03
N PRO A 487 28.71 16.54 57.10
CA PRO A 487 27.28 16.20 57.12
C PRO A 487 26.86 15.45 58.40
N GLU A 488 27.75 14.63 58.96
CA GLU A 488 27.53 13.86 60.19
C GLU A 488 27.72 14.69 61.46
N GLY A 489 28.02 15.97 61.28
CA GLY A 489 28.37 16.86 62.39
C GLY A 489 29.89 16.94 62.64
N GLY A 490 30.34 18.06 63.24
CA GLY A 490 31.75 18.35 63.42
C GLY A 490 32.38 19.09 62.22
N TRP A 491 33.69 19.27 62.27
CA TRP A 491 34.46 20.05 61.31
C TRP A 491 35.73 19.34 60.89
N ALA A 492 36.09 19.43 59.63
CA ALA A 492 37.38 19.01 59.09
C ALA A 492 38.14 20.23 58.54
N TRP A 493 39.45 20.16 58.48
CA TRP A 493 40.28 21.18 57.86
C TRP A 493 40.78 20.72 56.49
N ALA A 494 40.41 21.40 55.44
CA ALA A 494 40.98 21.24 54.11
C ALA A 494 42.32 21.99 54.03
N GLN A 495 43.40 21.26 53.81
CA GLN A 495 44.74 21.81 53.66
C GLN A 495 44.91 22.60 52.35
N SER A 496 46.09 23.20 52.11
CA SER A 496 46.37 23.92 50.85
C SER A 496 46.27 23.01 49.63
N SER A 497 46.46 21.72 49.76
CA SER A 497 46.24 20.69 48.72
C SER A 497 44.73 20.38 48.50
N GLY A 498 43.85 20.84 49.37
CA GLY A 498 42.46 20.47 49.48
C GLY A 498 42.21 19.18 50.28
N ALA A 499 43.21 18.32 50.49
CA ALA A 499 43.06 17.13 51.30
C ALA A 499 42.77 17.49 52.76
N PHE A 500 41.88 16.74 53.41
CA PHE A 500 41.63 16.93 54.85
C PHE A 500 42.86 16.60 55.67
N ALA A 501 43.11 17.40 56.67
CA ALA A 501 44.13 17.12 57.66
C ALA A 501 43.76 15.83 58.42
N SER A 502 44.78 15.05 58.79
CA SER A 502 44.65 13.81 59.59
C SER A 502 45.72 13.77 60.67
N GLY A 503 45.34 13.38 61.85
CA GLY A 503 46.25 13.44 63.03
C GLY A 503 46.52 14.87 63.51
N TRP A 504 47.70 15.11 64.06
CA TRP A 504 48.11 16.45 64.52
C TRP A 504 48.35 17.41 63.35
N PHE A 505 47.69 18.54 63.38
CA PHE A 505 47.84 19.58 62.35
C PHE A 505 47.71 20.96 62.93
N THR A 506 48.63 21.87 62.55
CA THR A 506 48.55 23.28 62.91
C THR A 506 48.05 24.10 61.73
N THR A 507 46.91 24.73 61.90
CA THR A 507 46.29 25.60 60.89
C THR A 507 47.09 26.88 60.67
N PRO A 508 46.98 27.56 59.54
CA PRO A 508 47.79 28.81 59.25
C PRO A 508 47.66 29.94 60.26
N ASN A 509 46.57 29.97 61.03
CA ASN A 509 46.38 30.93 62.14
C ASN A 509 47.06 30.50 63.44
N GLY A 510 47.94 29.46 63.40
CA GLY A 510 48.72 29.00 64.52
C GLY A 510 48.01 28.09 65.53
N LYS A 511 46.75 27.75 65.29
CA LYS A 511 46.01 26.85 66.18
C LYS A 511 46.28 25.36 65.82
N THR A 512 46.56 24.56 66.88
CA THR A 512 46.83 23.12 66.69
C THR A 512 45.57 22.33 66.99
N TRP A 513 45.30 21.38 66.15
CA TRP A 513 44.13 20.44 66.21
C TRP A 513 44.59 18.99 66.09
N TYR A 514 43.72 18.06 66.44
CA TYR A 514 43.85 16.67 66.10
C TYR A 514 42.62 16.25 65.28
N PHE A 515 42.89 15.75 64.11
CA PHE A 515 41.86 15.26 63.20
C PHE A 515 41.83 13.76 63.25
N ASP A 516 40.68 13.17 63.52
CA ASP A 516 40.51 11.72 63.75
C ASP A 516 40.99 10.89 62.56
N PRO A 517 42.14 10.20 62.65
CA PRO A 517 42.64 9.41 61.52
C PRO A 517 41.87 8.11 61.33
N ALA A 518 41.07 7.68 62.31
CA ALA A 518 40.26 6.46 62.22
C ALA A 518 38.95 6.68 61.45
N LYS A 519 38.52 7.92 61.29
CA LYS A 519 37.32 8.27 60.53
C LYS A 519 37.68 8.82 59.15
N PRO A 520 37.03 8.33 58.10
CA PRO A 520 37.32 8.78 56.73
C PRO A 520 37.16 10.28 56.49
N SER A 521 36.24 10.93 57.19
CA SER A 521 35.97 12.40 57.11
C SER A 521 36.90 13.24 57.99
N HIS A 522 37.77 12.62 58.77
CA HIS A 522 38.75 13.23 59.65
C HIS A 522 38.17 14.42 60.47
N PRO A 523 37.13 14.20 61.30
CA PRO A 523 36.58 15.28 62.09
C PRO A 523 37.62 15.75 63.14
N ALA A 524 37.70 17.07 63.35
CA ALA A 524 38.48 17.65 64.42
C ALA A 524 37.94 17.23 65.79
N TYR A 525 38.82 16.85 66.69
CA TYR A 525 38.45 16.58 68.07
C TYR A 525 38.05 17.87 68.77
N THR A 526 37.00 17.79 69.55
CA THR A 526 36.55 18.84 70.47
C THR A 526 36.28 18.23 71.87
N GLY A 527 36.60 18.93 72.92
CA GLY A 527 36.52 18.41 74.28
C GLY A 527 37.76 17.59 74.65
N GLU A 528 37.60 16.69 75.58
CA GLU A 528 38.69 15.87 76.09
C GLU A 528 38.83 14.57 75.28
N HIS A 529 40.06 14.26 74.87
CA HIS A 529 40.40 13.05 74.11
C HIS A 529 41.73 12.47 74.53
N THR A 530 41.84 11.15 74.56
CA THR A 530 43.10 10.42 74.81
C THR A 530 43.73 10.09 73.44
N ILE A 531 44.95 10.58 73.21
CA ILE A 531 45.74 10.35 72.01
C ILE A 531 47.10 9.80 72.43
N ASP A 532 47.48 8.64 71.92
CA ASP A 532 48.71 7.92 72.25
C ASP A 532 48.96 7.77 73.80
N GLY A 533 47.87 7.49 74.54
CA GLY A 533 47.92 7.29 76.00
C GLY A 533 48.04 8.61 76.80
N LYS A 534 47.92 9.75 76.20
CA LYS A 534 47.90 11.08 76.84
C LYS A 534 46.59 11.78 76.62
N ASP A 535 46.09 12.47 77.63
CA ASP A 535 44.84 13.22 77.53
C ASP A 535 45.07 14.66 77.07
N TYR A 536 44.21 15.11 76.17
CA TYR A 536 44.26 16.48 75.63
C TYR A 536 42.85 17.09 75.64
N TYR A 537 42.76 18.39 75.63
CA TYR A 537 41.49 19.11 75.47
C TYR A 537 41.56 20.05 74.27
N PHE A 538 40.54 19.95 73.40
CA PHE A 538 40.41 20.81 72.25
C PHE A 538 39.19 21.70 72.42
N ASP A 539 39.45 23.01 72.49
CA ASP A 539 38.39 24.02 72.48
C ASP A 539 37.81 24.17 71.04
N ALA A 540 36.48 24.20 70.92
CA ALA A 540 35.83 24.29 69.62
C ALA A 540 36.21 25.52 68.78
N GLY A 541 36.63 26.61 69.38
CA GLY A 541 37.06 27.85 68.71
C GLY A 541 38.57 28.07 68.67
N TYR A 542 39.30 27.45 69.54
CA TYR A 542 40.73 27.73 69.75
C TYR A 542 41.68 26.60 69.52
N GLY A 543 41.17 25.35 69.41
CA GLY A 543 41.97 24.13 69.22
C GLY A 543 42.56 23.59 70.50
N LEU A 544 43.78 23.03 70.41
CA LEU A 544 44.47 22.46 71.55
C LEU A 544 44.67 23.46 72.65
N ALA A 545 44.09 23.19 73.81
CA ALA A 545 44.30 23.97 75.00
C ALA A 545 45.73 23.78 75.48
N ARG A 546 46.41 24.92 75.75
CA ARG A 546 47.77 24.90 76.26
C ARG A 546 47.95 25.99 77.37
N ASN A 547 48.71 25.68 78.37
CA ASN A 547 49.08 26.61 79.45
C ASN A 547 47.83 27.27 80.09
N GLN A 548 46.79 26.46 80.37
CA GLN A 548 45.53 26.92 80.94
C GLN A 548 44.79 25.84 81.72
N TRP A 549 43.90 26.26 82.62
CA TRP A 549 43.00 25.37 83.33
C TRP A 549 41.75 24.98 82.49
N ILE A 550 41.45 23.69 82.40
CA ILE A 550 40.26 23.21 81.82
C ILE A 550 39.32 22.74 82.94
N THR A 551 38.08 23.19 82.94
CA THR A 551 37.06 22.79 83.87
C THR A 551 36.09 21.88 83.16
N ARG A 552 35.96 20.62 83.57
CA ARG A 552 35.04 19.66 83.04
C ARG A 552 33.62 19.95 83.52
N SER A 553 32.65 19.38 82.87
CA SER A 553 31.22 19.50 83.24
C SER A 553 30.89 18.89 84.63
N ASP A 554 31.72 17.96 85.13
CA ASP A 554 31.63 17.36 86.46
C ASP A 554 32.32 18.20 87.54
N GLY A 555 32.84 19.41 87.14
CA GLY A 555 33.54 20.35 88.06
C GLY A 555 35.01 20.03 88.31
N VAL A 556 35.50 18.92 87.76
CA VAL A 556 36.96 18.57 87.91
C VAL A 556 37.78 19.52 87.02
N ARG A 557 38.90 20.06 87.59
CA ARG A 557 39.85 20.91 86.90
C ARG A 557 41.11 20.16 86.55
N ARG A 558 41.54 20.27 85.25
CA ARG A 558 42.80 19.69 84.77
C ARG A 558 43.65 20.78 84.16
N TRP A 559 44.95 20.72 84.37
CA TRP A 559 45.89 21.67 83.77
C TRP A 559 46.39 21.14 82.45
N ALA A 560 46.17 21.93 81.36
CA ALA A 560 46.80 21.71 80.08
C ALA A 560 48.21 22.32 80.09
N GLY A 561 49.25 21.47 80.01
CA GLY A 561 50.65 21.89 79.97
C GLY A 561 51.00 22.66 78.68
N LEU A 562 52.29 23.03 78.55
CA LEU A 562 52.81 23.67 77.34
C LEU A 562 52.68 22.81 76.07
N ASP A 563 52.77 21.48 76.27
CA ASP A 563 52.58 20.52 75.24
C ASP A 563 51.10 20.13 75.02
N GLY A 564 50.17 20.69 75.83
CA GLY A 564 48.74 20.47 75.81
C GLY A 564 48.30 19.23 76.60
N VAL A 565 49.18 18.41 77.15
CA VAL A 565 48.83 17.23 77.91
C VAL A 565 48.12 17.65 79.20
N LEU A 566 47.00 17.03 79.47
CA LEU A 566 46.23 17.22 80.68
C LEU A 566 46.83 16.43 81.83
N THR A 567 47.10 17.17 82.94
CA THR A 567 47.54 16.50 84.18
C THR A 567 46.40 16.50 85.20
N GLU A 568 46.22 15.41 85.93
CA GLU A 568 45.30 15.39 87.06
C GLU A 568 45.79 16.22 88.21
N TYR A 569 44.92 17.08 88.70
CA TYR A 569 45.16 17.74 89.94
C TYR A 569 44.49 16.98 91.09
N LYS A 570 45.28 16.29 91.92
CA LYS A 570 44.69 15.76 93.12
C LYS A 570 44.28 16.97 93.97
N ARG A 571 43.00 17.05 94.41
CA ARG A 571 42.51 18.00 95.37
C ARG A 571 43.40 18.05 96.59
#